data_c020039e1f70bba27afcc63fd24d6ce7
#
_entry.id   c020039e1f70bba27afcc63fd24d6ce7
#
_cell.length_a   1.000
_cell.length_b   1.000
_cell.length_c   1.000
_cell.angle_alpha   90.00
_cell.angle_beta   90.00
_cell.angle_gamma   90.00
#
_symmetry.space_group_name_H-M   'P 1'
#
loop_
_entity.id
_entity.type
_entity.pdbx_description
1 polymer ?
#
loop_
_entity_poly.entity_id
_entity_poly.type
_entity_poly.pdbx_seq_one_letter_code
_entity_poly.pdbx_strand_id
1 'polypeptide(L)'
;MGTKEKIEISGNQALKALLLVSGLWALCYYGANLLLPLLVSAIIATLLNRPTEKFKKWGFPSWLAISVSLLLATIILFLLFWLISSQVGAMADDWPTIKEKATEKYTSFNDWTTQTFQIDVGNVIGKKLNVTDKLTSLSKAFVSSLSNLVSQSFLILVYIVLFLMQKQMFVRFFQKLVRNDSAAGSILEGSSQIINDYMLGKGKIMIFLFVIYYLGFLAGQVPFALFLALFAALFSIIPYVGNLIGGGVAIILAYLYSGGTPALIVIAVIAVAQLVENYVLTPWIIGDEIDLNPFMTVFGVILLSVLWGVVGAIIALPILGILKVLFEHTKGMEAYAFLLKQHEK
;
A
#
# COMPACT_ATOMS: atom_id res chain seq x y z
N MET A 1 52.19 4.93 1.68
CA MET A 1 51.43 6.14 1.36
C MET A 1 50.62 5.80 0.12
N GLY A 2 49.41 5.31 0.32
CA GLY A 2 48.53 4.93 -0.79
C GLY A 2 47.93 6.18 -1.43
N THR A 3 48.19 6.39 -2.68
CA THR A 3 47.52 7.40 -3.51
C THR A 3 46.01 7.12 -3.49
N LYS A 4 45.24 8.00 -2.85
CA LYS A 4 43.80 8.00 -2.96
C LYS A 4 43.47 8.32 -4.43
N GLU A 5 43.09 7.30 -5.21
CA GLU A 5 42.48 7.50 -6.53
C GLU A 5 41.23 8.34 -6.31
N LYS A 6 41.26 9.58 -6.77
CA LYS A 6 40.06 10.45 -6.81
C LYS A 6 39.23 9.98 -7.98
N ILE A 7 37.97 9.65 -7.72
CA ILE A 7 36.98 9.39 -8.79
C ILE A 7 36.79 10.74 -9.51
N GLU A 8 37.35 10.88 -10.70
CA GLU A 8 37.13 12.03 -11.59
C GLU A 8 35.81 11.81 -12.35
N ILE A 9 34.72 12.34 -11.80
CA ILE A 9 33.46 12.45 -12.55
C ILE A 9 33.60 13.69 -13.45
N SER A 10 33.66 13.47 -14.76
CA SER A 10 33.63 14.58 -15.73
C SER A 10 32.35 15.41 -15.51
N GLY A 11 32.48 16.76 -15.41
CA GLY A 11 31.35 17.66 -15.22
C GLY A 11 30.21 17.44 -16.24
N ASN A 12 30.56 17.00 -17.45
CA ASN A 12 29.59 16.63 -18.49
C ASN A 12 28.81 15.34 -18.15
N GLN A 13 29.44 14.36 -17.47
CA GLN A 13 28.78 13.13 -17.03
C GLN A 13 27.83 13.43 -15.86
N ALA A 14 28.26 14.27 -14.91
CA ALA A 14 27.41 14.69 -13.80
C ALA A 14 26.19 15.48 -14.31
N LEU A 15 26.36 16.40 -15.24
CA LEU A 15 25.26 17.16 -15.86
C LEU A 15 24.29 16.24 -16.61
N LYS A 16 24.78 15.26 -17.39
CA LYS A 16 23.92 14.28 -18.07
C LYS A 16 23.12 13.43 -17.09
N ALA A 17 23.74 12.96 -16.01
CA ALA A 17 23.06 12.18 -14.97
C ALA A 17 21.97 13.02 -14.30
N LEU A 18 22.26 14.28 -13.96
CA LEU A 18 21.30 15.19 -13.35
C LEU A 18 20.11 15.49 -14.27
N LEU A 19 20.37 15.73 -15.56
CA LEU A 19 19.31 15.94 -16.56
C LEU A 19 18.45 14.70 -16.76
N LEU A 20 19.04 13.49 -16.74
CA LEU A 20 18.30 12.24 -16.84
C LEU A 20 17.41 12.01 -15.62
N VAL A 21 17.96 12.20 -14.41
CA VAL A 21 17.20 12.02 -13.17
C VAL A 21 16.07 13.04 -13.06
N SER A 22 16.35 14.32 -13.33
CA SER A 22 15.32 15.36 -13.29
C SER A 22 14.27 15.19 -14.39
N GLY A 23 14.67 14.77 -15.59
CA GLY A 23 13.74 14.45 -16.68
C GLY A 23 12.85 13.25 -16.36
N LEU A 24 13.41 12.19 -15.77
CA LEU A 24 12.64 11.01 -15.32
C LEU A 24 11.68 11.40 -14.19
N TRP A 25 12.14 12.19 -13.22
CA TRP A 25 11.28 12.70 -12.16
C TRP A 25 10.11 13.51 -12.71
N ALA A 26 10.40 14.46 -13.62
CA ALA A 26 9.38 15.27 -14.26
C ALA A 26 8.38 14.41 -15.05
N LEU A 27 8.87 13.42 -15.80
CA LEU A 27 8.02 12.47 -16.53
C LEU A 27 7.11 11.69 -15.57
N CYS A 28 7.64 11.17 -14.47
CA CYS A 28 6.86 10.45 -13.47
C CYS A 28 5.84 11.35 -12.78
N TYR A 29 6.20 12.58 -12.47
CA TYR A 29 5.34 13.52 -11.76
C TYR A 29 4.23 14.10 -12.66
N TYR A 30 4.57 14.67 -13.80
CA TYR A 30 3.60 15.25 -14.74
C TYR A 30 2.84 14.21 -15.55
N GLY A 31 3.47 13.05 -15.81
CA GLY A 31 2.87 11.90 -16.49
C GLY A 31 2.05 10.99 -15.58
N ALA A 32 1.87 11.32 -14.30
CA ALA A 32 1.20 10.46 -13.31
C ALA A 32 -0.20 9.99 -13.76
N ASN A 33 -0.99 10.87 -14.35
CA ASN A 33 -2.35 10.57 -14.83
C ASN A 33 -2.39 9.47 -15.92
N LEU A 34 -1.30 9.27 -16.64
CA LEU A 34 -1.17 8.22 -17.66
C LEU A 34 -0.40 7.01 -17.13
N LEU A 35 0.73 7.25 -16.46
CA LEU A 35 1.64 6.20 -16.02
C LEU A 35 1.05 5.37 -14.88
N LEU A 36 0.35 6.02 -13.95
CA LEU A 36 -0.19 5.32 -12.78
C LEU A 36 -1.29 4.31 -13.16
N PRO A 37 -2.34 4.67 -13.93
CA PRO A 37 -3.28 3.68 -14.44
C PRO A 37 -2.63 2.56 -15.25
N LEU A 38 -1.61 2.87 -16.05
CA LEU A 38 -0.88 1.88 -16.84
C LEU A 38 -0.14 0.87 -15.94
N LEU A 39 0.63 1.34 -14.95
CA LEU A 39 1.38 0.48 -14.02
C LEU A 39 0.45 -0.36 -13.15
N VAL A 40 -0.59 0.24 -12.59
CA VAL A 40 -1.61 -0.47 -11.79
C VAL A 40 -2.29 -1.54 -12.64
N SER A 41 -2.65 -1.22 -13.88
CA SER A 41 -3.28 -2.18 -14.80
C SER A 41 -2.34 -3.32 -15.17
N ALA A 42 -1.05 -3.05 -15.36
CA ALA A 42 -0.05 -4.09 -15.65
C ALA A 42 0.10 -5.07 -14.46
N ILE A 43 0.13 -4.54 -13.23
CA ILE A 43 0.18 -5.35 -12.01
C ILE A 43 -1.09 -6.20 -11.89
N ILE A 44 -2.27 -5.59 -12.01
CA ILE A 44 -3.55 -6.31 -11.92
C ILE A 44 -3.68 -7.33 -13.05
N ALA A 45 -3.32 -7.01 -14.29
CA ALA A 45 -3.33 -7.94 -15.40
C ALA A 45 -2.41 -9.15 -15.15
N THR A 46 -1.25 -8.93 -14.54
CA THR A 46 -0.34 -10.01 -14.15
C THR A 46 -0.99 -10.94 -13.11
N LEU A 47 -1.68 -10.38 -12.11
CA LEU A 47 -2.45 -11.15 -11.12
C LEU A 47 -3.59 -11.94 -11.75
N LEU A 48 -4.36 -11.30 -12.62
CA LEU A 48 -5.50 -11.90 -13.30
C LEU A 48 -5.10 -12.91 -14.40
N ASN A 49 -3.84 -12.93 -14.81
CA ASN A 49 -3.35 -13.89 -15.76
C ASN A 49 -3.48 -15.35 -15.24
N ARG A 50 -3.17 -15.59 -13.95
CA ARG A 50 -3.32 -16.94 -13.34
C ARG A 50 -4.76 -17.47 -13.41
N PRO A 51 -5.80 -16.78 -12.92
CA PRO A 51 -7.19 -17.23 -13.07
C PRO A 51 -7.64 -17.31 -14.53
N THR A 52 -7.23 -16.37 -15.38
CA THR A 52 -7.57 -16.38 -16.80
C THR A 52 -7.05 -17.64 -17.51
N GLU A 53 -5.79 -18.02 -17.25
CA GLU A 53 -5.22 -19.26 -17.81
C GLU A 53 -5.91 -20.51 -17.23
N LYS A 54 -6.35 -20.48 -15.97
CA LYS A 54 -7.12 -21.57 -15.37
C LYS A 54 -8.49 -21.74 -16.07
N PHE A 55 -9.21 -20.65 -16.35
CA PHE A 55 -10.46 -20.71 -17.10
C PHE A 55 -10.27 -21.20 -18.54
N LYS A 56 -9.18 -20.78 -19.22
CA LYS A 56 -8.83 -21.31 -20.54
C LYS A 56 -8.62 -22.83 -20.51
N LYS A 57 -7.91 -23.34 -19.48
CA LYS A 57 -7.74 -24.80 -19.28
C LYS A 57 -9.04 -25.55 -19.05
N TRP A 58 -10.09 -24.88 -18.56
CA TRP A 58 -11.45 -25.41 -18.41
C TRP A 58 -12.25 -25.36 -19.71
N GLY A 59 -11.65 -24.93 -20.81
CA GLY A 59 -12.30 -24.87 -22.13
C GLY A 59 -12.94 -23.54 -22.50
N PHE A 60 -12.82 -22.50 -21.65
CA PHE A 60 -13.35 -21.18 -22.01
C PHE A 60 -12.54 -20.54 -23.14
N PRO A 61 -13.17 -19.94 -24.14
CA PRO A 61 -12.47 -19.13 -25.15
C PRO A 61 -11.79 -17.93 -24.46
N SER A 62 -10.69 -17.44 -25.04
CA SER A 62 -9.84 -16.42 -24.42
C SER A 62 -10.59 -15.18 -23.96
N TRP A 63 -11.51 -14.66 -24.78
CA TRP A 63 -12.32 -13.48 -24.44
C TRP A 63 -13.20 -13.72 -23.22
N LEU A 64 -13.84 -14.90 -23.11
CA LEU A 64 -14.71 -15.25 -22.00
C LEU A 64 -13.90 -15.48 -20.70
N ALA A 65 -12.74 -16.15 -20.79
CA ALA A 65 -11.85 -16.34 -19.66
C ALA A 65 -11.36 -14.99 -19.07
N ILE A 66 -11.02 -14.02 -19.93
CA ILE A 66 -10.63 -12.67 -19.52
C ILE A 66 -11.84 -11.96 -18.86
N SER A 67 -12.99 -11.98 -19.50
CA SER A 67 -14.20 -11.32 -18.97
C SER A 67 -14.62 -11.88 -17.62
N VAL A 68 -14.61 -13.19 -17.43
CA VAL A 68 -14.95 -13.84 -16.16
C VAL A 68 -13.95 -13.48 -15.07
N SER A 69 -12.64 -13.52 -15.37
CA SER A 69 -11.60 -13.13 -14.41
C SER A 69 -11.73 -11.69 -13.97
N LEU A 70 -12.01 -10.78 -14.92
CA LEU A 70 -12.21 -9.36 -14.66
C LEU A 70 -13.50 -9.11 -13.85
N LEU A 71 -14.58 -9.78 -14.22
CA LEU A 71 -15.86 -9.67 -13.51
C LEU A 71 -15.74 -10.11 -12.05
N LEU A 72 -15.08 -11.24 -11.80
CA LEU A 72 -14.82 -11.71 -10.43
C LEU A 72 -14.01 -10.70 -9.62
N ALA A 73 -12.93 -10.15 -10.19
CA ALA A 73 -12.14 -9.12 -9.51
C ALA A 73 -12.98 -7.86 -9.23
N THR A 74 -13.77 -7.42 -10.21
CA THR A 74 -14.66 -6.26 -10.06
C THR A 74 -15.73 -6.49 -8.99
N ILE A 75 -16.31 -7.67 -8.93
CA ILE A 75 -17.30 -8.04 -7.88
C ILE A 75 -16.64 -8.00 -6.49
N ILE A 76 -15.43 -8.56 -6.33
CA ILE A 76 -14.70 -8.53 -5.06
C ILE A 76 -14.44 -7.08 -4.63
N LEU A 77 -13.93 -6.24 -5.52
CA LEU A 77 -13.68 -4.83 -5.24
C LEU A 77 -14.96 -4.06 -4.92
N PHE A 78 -16.05 -4.34 -5.65
CA PHE A 78 -17.35 -3.73 -5.39
C PHE A 78 -17.90 -4.11 -4.02
N LEU A 79 -17.81 -5.39 -3.63
CA LEU A 79 -18.26 -5.86 -2.31
C LEU A 79 -17.45 -5.22 -1.18
N LEU A 80 -16.12 -5.11 -1.35
CA LEU A 80 -15.26 -4.43 -0.39
C LEU A 80 -15.63 -2.94 -0.28
N PHE A 81 -15.81 -2.28 -1.42
CA PHE A 81 -16.22 -0.87 -1.46
C PHE A 81 -17.58 -0.64 -0.81
N TRP A 82 -18.56 -1.50 -1.11
CA TRP A 82 -19.91 -1.44 -0.52
C TRP A 82 -19.85 -1.63 1.00
N LEU A 83 -19.08 -2.61 1.48
CA LEU A 83 -18.91 -2.88 2.90
C LEU A 83 -18.27 -1.67 3.60
N ILE A 84 -17.20 -1.10 3.04
CA ILE A 84 -16.55 0.09 3.60
C ILE A 84 -17.53 1.27 3.63
N SER A 85 -18.21 1.54 2.52
CA SER A 85 -19.13 2.67 2.40
C SER A 85 -20.29 2.59 3.38
N SER A 86 -20.86 1.38 3.60
CA SER A 86 -21.92 1.18 4.58
C SER A 86 -21.47 1.46 6.02
N GLN A 87 -20.24 1.10 6.35
CA GLN A 87 -19.66 1.32 7.67
C GLN A 87 -19.26 2.79 7.90
N VAL A 88 -18.74 3.46 6.85
CA VAL A 88 -18.45 4.91 6.90
C VAL A 88 -19.72 5.71 7.11
N GLY A 89 -20.84 5.30 6.47
CA GLY A 89 -22.15 5.89 6.70
C GLY A 89 -22.57 5.79 8.16
N ALA A 90 -22.55 4.59 8.75
CA ALA A 90 -22.87 4.36 10.15
C ALA A 90 -21.99 5.19 11.11
N MET A 91 -20.71 5.35 10.83
CA MET A 91 -19.79 6.17 11.62
C MET A 91 -20.10 7.67 11.43
N ALA A 92 -20.51 8.10 10.25
CA ALA A 92 -20.91 9.48 9.99
C ALA A 92 -22.18 9.87 10.73
N ASP A 93 -23.15 8.96 10.82
CA ASP A 93 -24.39 9.16 11.58
C ASP A 93 -24.11 9.26 13.09
N ASP A 94 -23.12 8.55 13.62
CA ASP A 94 -22.72 8.60 15.04
C ASP A 94 -21.71 9.71 15.36
N TRP A 95 -21.35 10.52 14.35
CA TRP A 95 -20.37 11.60 14.51
C TRP A 95 -20.68 12.60 15.63
N PRO A 96 -21.96 13.03 15.88
CA PRO A 96 -22.30 13.87 17.02
C PRO A 96 -21.88 13.25 18.35
N THR A 97 -22.17 11.97 18.54
CA THR A 97 -21.80 11.20 19.76
C THR A 97 -20.30 11.10 19.94
N ILE A 98 -19.55 10.82 18.85
CA ILE A 98 -18.08 10.79 18.88
C ILE A 98 -17.52 12.13 19.32
N LYS A 99 -18.05 13.24 18.79
CA LYS A 99 -17.65 14.60 19.13
C LYS A 99 -17.95 14.94 20.59
N GLU A 100 -19.12 14.58 21.06
CA GLU A 100 -19.54 14.79 22.46
C GLU A 100 -18.58 14.08 23.42
N LYS A 101 -18.36 12.77 23.21
CA LYS A 101 -17.44 11.97 24.03
C LYS A 101 -16.00 12.48 23.97
N ALA A 102 -15.53 12.91 22.80
CA ALA A 102 -14.21 13.49 22.64
C ALA A 102 -14.08 14.80 23.43
N THR A 103 -15.12 15.65 23.40
CA THR A 103 -15.14 16.90 24.16
C THR A 103 -15.17 16.63 25.67
N GLU A 104 -15.98 15.70 26.13
CA GLU A 104 -16.06 15.30 27.57
C GLU A 104 -14.69 14.81 28.07
N LYS A 105 -14.06 13.89 27.35
CA LYS A 105 -12.73 13.37 27.73
C LYS A 105 -11.64 14.44 27.67
N TYR A 106 -11.70 15.32 26.68
CA TYR A 106 -10.79 16.45 26.58
C TYR A 106 -10.95 17.41 27.79
N THR A 107 -12.19 17.78 28.18
CA THR A 107 -12.46 18.63 29.32
C THR A 107 -11.94 17.98 30.60
N SER A 108 -12.27 16.70 30.84
CA SER A 108 -11.77 15.95 32.00
C SER A 108 -10.24 15.90 32.07
N PHE A 109 -9.57 15.73 30.91
CA PHE A 109 -8.10 15.74 30.84
C PHE A 109 -7.52 17.13 31.11
N ASN A 110 -8.12 18.18 30.57
CA ASN A 110 -7.70 19.58 30.82
C ASN A 110 -7.87 19.96 32.29
N ASP A 111 -8.98 19.59 32.90
CA ASP A 111 -9.23 19.83 34.30
C ASP A 111 -8.20 19.13 35.22
N TRP A 112 -7.89 17.86 34.89
CA TRP A 112 -6.87 17.09 35.60
C TRP A 112 -5.46 17.71 35.44
N THR A 113 -5.08 18.13 34.23
CA THR A 113 -3.76 18.75 33.99
C THR A 113 -3.66 20.12 34.66
N THR A 114 -4.74 20.90 34.66
CA THR A 114 -4.78 22.21 35.32
C THR A 114 -4.67 22.08 36.83
N GLN A 115 -5.36 21.09 37.43
CA GLN A 115 -5.32 20.83 38.87
C GLN A 115 -3.99 20.23 39.32
N THR A 116 -3.39 19.33 38.53
CA THR A 116 -2.19 18.59 38.95
C THR A 116 -0.89 19.29 38.59
N PHE A 117 -0.83 19.92 37.43
CA PHE A 117 0.41 20.51 36.86
C PHE A 117 0.32 22.02 36.64
N GLN A 118 -0.85 22.65 36.91
CA GLN A 118 -1.14 24.08 36.63
C GLN A 118 -0.93 24.43 35.14
N ILE A 119 -1.10 23.45 34.23
CA ILE A 119 -0.97 23.62 32.78
C ILE A 119 -2.37 23.61 32.17
N ASP A 120 -2.79 24.75 31.61
CA ASP A 120 -4.01 24.81 30.79
C ASP A 120 -3.71 24.34 29.35
N VAL A 121 -3.96 23.05 29.13
CA VAL A 121 -3.78 22.41 27.81
C VAL A 121 -4.78 22.98 26.79
N GLY A 122 -5.91 23.54 27.26
CA GLY A 122 -6.90 24.21 26.43
C GLY A 122 -6.34 25.39 25.65
N ASN A 123 -5.51 26.20 26.28
CA ASN A 123 -4.84 27.33 25.65
C ASN A 123 -3.73 26.93 24.70
N VAL A 124 -3.07 25.77 24.92
CA VAL A 124 -1.94 25.28 24.11
C VAL A 124 -2.43 24.51 22.88
N ILE A 125 -3.44 23.67 23.06
CA ILE A 125 -3.90 22.72 22.01
C ILE A 125 -5.22 23.20 21.37
N GLY A 126 -6.16 23.75 22.13
CA GLY A 126 -7.52 24.07 21.69
C GLY A 126 -7.59 25.14 20.59
N LYS A 127 -6.67 26.10 20.59
CA LYS A 127 -6.58 27.15 19.55
C LYS A 127 -5.89 26.67 18.27
N LYS A 128 -5.14 25.55 18.31
CA LYS A 128 -4.38 25.04 17.14
C LYS A 128 -4.98 23.77 16.50
N LEU A 129 -5.84 23.05 17.22
CA LEU A 129 -6.45 21.83 16.70
C LEU A 129 -7.96 22.03 16.53
N ASN A 130 -8.39 22.64 15.45
CA ASN A 130 -9.74 22.45 14.92
C ASN A 130 -9.87 20.99 14.45
N VAL A 131 -9.97 20.07 15.45
CA VAL A 131 -10.09 18.61 15.23
C VAL A 131 -11.28 18.32 14.31
N THR A 132 -12.39 19.08 14.50
CA THR A 132 -13.60 18.96 13.67
C THR A 132 -13.33 19.30 12.22
N ASP A 133 -12.62 20.39 11.93
CA ASP A 133 -12.34 20.81 10.57
C ASP A 133 -11.33 19.87 9.90
N LYS A 134 -10.33 19.36 10.65
CA LYS A 134 -9.39 18.37 10.15
C LYS A 134 -10.05 17.03 9.85
N LEU A 135 -10.92 16.54 10.70
CA LEU A 135 -11.63 15.28 10.47
C LEU A 135 -12.65 15.40 9.32
N THR A 136 -13.35 16.54 9.23
CA THR A 136 -14.23 16.83 8.09
C THR A 136 -13.42 16.94 6.78
N SER A 137 -12.24 17.54 6.82
CA SER A 137 -11.35 17.61 5.65
C SER A 137 -10.80 16.25 5.26
N LEU A 138 -10.45 15.39 6.22
CA LEU A 138 -10.00 14.01 5.97
C LEU A 138 -11.10 13.16 5.38
N SER A 139 -12.34 13.25 5.89
CA SER A 139 -13.48 12.53 5.31
C SER A 139 -13.80 13.01 3.89
N LYS A 140 -13.78 14.32 3.64
CA LYS A 140 -13.93 14.88 2.28
C LYS A 140 -12.80 14.45 1.35
N ALA A 141 -11.54 14.46 1.82
CA ALA A 141 -10.39 14.00 1.05
C ALA A 141 -10.50 12.50 0.73
N PHE A 142 -10.99 11.69 1.67
CA PHE A 142 -11.24 10.26 1.45
C PHE A 142 -12.32 10.04 0.38
N VAL A 143 -13.47 10.71 0.49
CA VAL A 143 -14.55 10.63 -0.49
C VAL A 143 -14.09 11.12 -1.87
N SER A 144 -13.33 12.23 -1.94
CA SER A 144 -12.82 12.73 -3.21
C SER A 144 -11.79 11.78 -3.84
N SER A 145 -10.97 11.14 -3.01
CA SER A 145 -10.02 10.11 -3.47
C SER A 145 -10.74 8.90 -4.05
N LEU A 146 -11.83 8.46 -3.42
CA LEU A 146 -12.68 7.39 -3.94
C LEU A 146 -13.35 7.79 -5.27
N SER A 147 -13.85 9.02 -5.40
CA SER A 147 -14.43 9.53 -6.66
C SER A 147 -13.40 9.56 -7.79
N ASN A 148 -12.18 9.95 -7.50
CA ASN A 148 -11.07 9.94 -8.46
C ASN A 148 -10.71 8.52 -8.89
N LEU A 149 -10.71 7.56 -7.97
CA LEU A 149 -10.50 6.14 -8.28
C LEU A 149 -11.60 5.61 -9.23
N VAL A 150 -12.86 5.95 -8.97
CA VAL A 150 -13.97 5.57 -9.86
C VAL A 150 -13.79 6.17 -11.26
N SER A 151 -13.40 7.43 -11.36
CA SER A 151 -13.18 8.10 -12.65
C SER A 151 -12.04 7.48 -13.45
N GLN A 152 -10.96 7.03 -12.77
CA GLN A 152 -9.82 6.36 -13.41
C GLN A 152 -10.07 4.87 -13.65
N SER A 153 -11.04 4.26 -12.98
CA SER A 153 -11.34 2.82 -13.06
C SER A 153 -11.66 2.37 -14.49
N PHE A 154 -12.34 3.20 -15.27
CA PHE A 154 -12.63 2.84 -16.67
C PHE A 154 -11.34 2.67 -17.49
N LEU A 155 -10.40 3.60 -17.35
CA LEU A 155 -9.10 3.54 -18.05
C LEU A 155 -8.29 2.32 -17.60
N ILE A 156 -8.27 2.05 -16.28
CA ILE A 156 -7.62 0.87 -15.70
C ILE A 156 -8.22 -0.42 -16.27
N LEU A 157 -9.56 -0.54 -16.33
CA LEU A 157 -10.24 -1.69 -16.88
C LEU A 157 -9.87 -1.93 -18.35
N VAL A 158 -9.88 -0.87 -19.16
CA VAL A 158 -9.47 -0.95 -20.57
C VAL A 158 -8.02 -1.45 -20.70
N TYR A 159 -7.09 -0.90 -19.93
CA TYR A 159 -5.69 -1.34 -19.96
C TYR A 159 -5.51 -2.78 -19.49
N ILE A 160 -6.24 -3.23 -18.45
CA ILE A 160 -6.19 -4.63 -17.99
C ILE A 160 -6.59 -5.57 -19.13
N VAL A 161 -7.71 -5.28 -19.80
CA VAL A 161 -8.19 -6.08 -20.94
C VAL A 161 -7.15 -6.10 -22.04
N LEU A 162 -6.59 -4.95 -22.43
CA LEU A 162 -5.56 -4.85 -23.46
C LEU A 162 -4.28 -5.62 -23.09
N PHE A 163 -3.81 -5.53 -21.84
CA PHE A 163 -2.64 -6.30 -21.40
C PHE A 163 -2.89 -7.80 -21.45
N LEU A 164 -4.07 -8.27 -21.01
CA LEU A 164 -4.41 -9.69 -21.06
C LEU A 164 -4.59 -10.21 -22.49
N MET A 165 -5.21 -9.43 -23.37
CA MET A 165 -5.41 -9.80 -24.79
C MET A 165 -4.10 -9.77 -25.57
N GLN A 166 -3.26 -8.78 -25.33
CA GLN A 166 -2.04 -8.55 -26.08
C GLN A 166 -0.77 -9.02 -25.36
N LYS A 167 -0.91 -9.85 -24.32
CA LYS A 167 0.22 -10.39 -23.54
C LYS A 167 1.39 -10.85 -24.38
N GLN A 168 1.12 -11.64 -25.43
CA GLN A 168 2.17 -12.18 -26.31
C GLN A 168 2.92 -11.10 -27.10
N MET A 169 2.24 -10.01 -27.47
CA MET A 169 2.87 -8.87 -28.13
C MET A 169 3.89 -8.20 -27.18
N PHE A 170 3.50 -7.93 -25.95
CA PHE A 170 4.41 -7.34 -24.96
C PHE A 170 5.60 -8.23 -24.63
N VAL A 171 5.38 -9.54 -24.47
CA VAL A 171 6.47 -10.51 -24.26
C VAL A 171 7.45 -10.48 -25.41
N ARG A 172 6.97 -10.59 -26.68
CA ARG A 172 7.83 -10.53 -27.87
C ARG A 172 8.54 -9.19 -28.02
N PHE A 173 7.88 -8.07 -27.71
CA PHE A 173 8.50 -6.75 -27.73
C PHE A 173 9.68 -6.70 -26.75
N PHE A 174 9.48 -7.18 -25.52
CA PHE A 174 10.53 -7.18 -24.50
C PHE A 174 11.71 -8.10 -24.87
N GLN A 175 11.42 -9.29 -25.41
CA GLN A 175 12.44 -10.20 -25.95
C GLN A 175 13.31 -9.53 -27.03
N LYS A 176 12.66 -8.82 -27.97
CA LYS A 176 13.40 -8.08 -29.00
C LYS A 176 14.23 -6.92 -28.44
N LEU A 177 13.74 -6.26 -27.38
CA LEU A 177 14.43 -5.13 -26.72
C LEU A 177 15.70 -5.61 -26.02
N VAL A 178 15.61 -6.69 -25.25
CA VAL A 178 16.73 -7.27 -24.49
C VAL A 178 17.76 -7.95 -25.39
N ARG A 179 17.39 -8.38 -26.60
CA ARG A 179 18.24 -9.10 -27.58
C ARG A 179 18.86 -10.40 -27.06
N ASN A 180 18.37 -10.92 -25.94
CA ASN A 180 18.78 -12.17 -25.32
C ASN A 180 17.52 -12.84 -24.77
N ASP A 181 17.04 -13.86 -25.48
CA ASP A 181 15.76 -14.52 -25.17
C ASP A 181 15.77 -15.19 -23.79
N SER A 182 16.90 -15.73 -23.35
CA SER A 182 17.04 -16.35 -22.03
C SER A 182 16.94 -15.28 -20.93
N ALA A 183 17.70 -14.20 -21.05
CA ALA A 183 17.64 -13.10 -20.06
C ALA A 183 16.26 -12.43 -20.04
N ALA A 184 15.65 -12.20 -21.20
CA ALA A 184 14.31 -11.64 -21.30
C ALA A 184 13.27 -12.54 -20.63
N GLY A 185 13.36 -13.87 -20.84
CA GLY A 185 12.51 -14.86 -20.19
C GLY A 185 12.63 -14.79 -18.67
N SER A 186 13.86 -14.83 -18.15
CA SER A 186 14.13 -14.77 -16.71
C SER A 186 13.61 -13.47 -16.05
N ILE A 187 13.79 -12.32 -16.72
CA ILE A 187 13.29 -11.02 -16.21
C ILE A 187 11.76 -11.01 -16.17
N LEU A 188 11.09 -11.47 -17.23
CA LEU A 188 9.62 -11.49 -17.29
C LEU A 188 9.02 -12.46 -16.28
N GLU A 189 9.59 -13.65 -16.14
CA GLU A 189 9.16 -14.67 -15.20
C GLU A 189 9.38 -14.20 -13.76
N GLY A 190 10.58 -13.75 -13.41
CA GLY A 190 10.90 -13.22 -12.08
C GLY A 190 10.04 -12.02 -11.70
N SER A 191 9.82 -11.07 -12.63
CA SER A 191 8.93 -9.93 -12.39
C SER A 191 7.48 -10.37 -12.16
N SER A 192 6.98 -11.31 -12.95
CA SER A 192 5.63 -11.86 -12.78
C SER A 192 5.50 -12.64 -11.46
N GLN A 193 6.51 -13.38 -11.06
CA GLN A 193 6.56 -14.11 -9.81
C GLN A 193 6.50 -13.14 -8.62
N ILE A 194 7.35 -12.12 -8.58
CA ILE A 194 7.35 -11.09 -7.54
C ILE A 194 5.97 -10.44 -7.40
N ILE A 195 5.36 -10.01 -8.51
CA ILE A 195 4.02 -9.40 -8.45
C ILE A 195 3.01 -10.37 -7.85
N ASN A 196 2.98 -11.62 -8.33
CA ASN A 196 2.01 -12.61 -7.86
C ASN A 196 2.22 -12.97 -6.40
N ASP A 197 3.45 -13.29 -6.00
CA ASP A 197 3.74 -13.85 -4.69
C ASP A 197 3.64 -12.77 -3.61
N TYR A 198 4.06 -11.53 -3.93
CA TYR A 198 3.83 -10.41 -3.02
C TYR A 198 2.35 -10.03 -2.90
N MET A 199 1.68 -9.75 -4.01
CA MET A 199 0.30 -9.23 -3.96
C MET A 199 -0.68 -10.26 -3.43
N LEU A 200 -0.60 -11.52 -3.88
CA LEU A 200 -1.46 -12.60 -3.36
C LEU A 200 -1.09 -12.97 -1.92
N GLY A 201 0.21 -12.98 -1.60
CA GLY A 201 0.70 -13.20 -0.25
C GLY A 201 0.17 -12.13 0.70
N LYS A 202 0.32 -10.86 0.33
CA LYS A 202 -0.18 -9.73 1.12
C LYS A 202 -1.71 -9.75 1.26
N GLY A 203 -2.43 -10.13 0.20
CA GLY A 203 -3.88 -10.34 0.27
C GLY A 203 -4.27 -11.40 1.30
N LYS A 204 -3.55 -12.54 1.36
CA LYS A 204 -3.78 -13.58 2.39
C LYS A 204 -3.48 -13.04 3.79
N ILE A 205 -2.36 -12.34 3.97
CA ILE A 205 -1.99 -11.72 5.25
C ILE A 205 -3.08 -10.76 5.70
N MET A 206 -3.62 -9.91 4.82
CA MET A 206 -4.70 -8.98 5.13
C MET A 206 -5.95 -9.70 5.65
N ILE A 207 -6.30 -10.87 5.11
CA ILE A 207 -7.42 -11.68 5.61
C ILE A 207 -7.15 -12.17 7.03
N PHE A 208 -5.95 -12.69 7.32
CA PHE A 208 -5.58 -13.12 8.67
C PHE A 208 -5.57 -11.95 9.66
N LEU A 209 -4.99 -10.82 9.28
CA LEU A 209 -4.98 -9.61 10.10
C LEU A 209 -6.39 -9.08 10.36
N PHE A 210 -7.26 -9.08 9.37
CA PHE A 210 -8.66 -8.71 9.55
C PHE A 210 -9.33 -9.55 10.65
N VAL A 211 -9.13 -10.87 10.64
CA VAL A 211 -9.70 -11.76 11.66
C VAL A 211 -9.13 -11.43 13.05
N ILE A 212 -7.80 -11.26 13.17
CA ILE A 212 -7.14 -10.92 14.44
C ILE A 212 -7.66 -9.57 14.97
N TYR A 213 -7.70 -8.54 14.13
CA TYR A 213 -8.19 -7.22 14.51
C TYR A 213 -9.66 -7.26 14.88
N TYR A 214 -10.50 -7.93 14.08
CA TYR A 214 -11.94 -7.97 14.33
C TYR A 214 -12.26 -8.63 15.67
N LEU A 215 -11.69 -9.80 15.93
CA LEU A 215 -11.88 -10.49 17.22
C LEU A 215 -11.31 -9.70 18.39
N GLY A 216 -10.15 -9.09 18.23
CA GLY A 216 -9.51 -8.28 19.26
C GLY A 216 -10.27 -6.98 19.54
N PHE A 217 -10.79 -6.32 18.50
CA PHE A 217 -11.59 -5.08 18.68
C PHE A 217 -12.96 -5.37 19.29
N LEU A 218 -13.56 -6.54 18.98
CA LEU A 218 -14.76 -6.99 19.70
C LEU A 218 -14.48 -7.22 21.18
N ALA A 219 -13.38 -7.88 21.53
CA ALA A 219 -12.98 -8.10 22.92
C ALA A 219 -12.70 -6.75 23.65
N GLY A 220 -12.13 -5.78 22.94
CA GLY A 220 -11.93 -4.40 23.41
C GLY A 220 -13.19 -3.54 23.40
N GLN A 221 -14.36 -4.08 23.05
CA GLN A 221 -15.62 -3.34 22.96
C GLN A 221 -15.54 -2.06 22.12
N VAL A 222 -14.75 -2.13 21.03
CA VAL A 222 -14.54 -1.00 20.13
C VAL A 222 -15.80 -0.81 19.26
N PRO A 223 -16.38 0.40 19.21
CA PRO A 223 -17.45 0.69 18.27
C PRO A 223 -16.92 0.58 16.83
N PHE A 224 -17.77 0.19 15.91
CA PHE A 224 -17.38 0.02 14.51
C PHE A 224 -16.23 -0.98 14.30
N ALA A 225 -16.10 -2.01 15.17
CA ALA A 225 -15.01 -3.00 15.14
C ALA A 225 -14.80 -3.62 13.75
N LEU A 226 -15.89 -3.93 13.03
CA LEU A 226 -15.84 -4.49 11.68
C LEU A 226 -15.15 -3.52 10.70
N PHE A 227 -15.55 -2.25 10.69
CA PHE A 227 -14.96 -1.23 9.84
C PHE A 227 -13.48 -1.02 10.15
N LEU A 228 -13.16 -0.83 11.43
CA LEU A 228 -11.80 -0.53 11.85
C LEU A 228 -10.84 -1.71 11.60
N ALA A 229 -11.31 -2.94 11.81
CA ALA A 229 -10.54 -4.14 11.49
C ALA A 229 -10.29 -4.27 9.98
N LEU A 230 -11.33 -4.07 9.15
CA LEU A 230 -11.19 -4.08 7.71
C LEU A 230 -10.26 -2.96 7.22
N PHE A 231 -10.43 -1.76 7.77
CA PHE A 231 -9.62 -0.60 7.44
C PHE A 231 -8.14 -0.83 7.80
N ALA A 232 -7.85 -1.28 9.04
CA ALA A 232 -6.49 -1.59 9.47
C ALA A 232 -5.84 -2.69 8.60
N ALA A 233 -6.59 -3.75 8.30
CA ALA A 233 -6.13 -4.84 7.46
C ALA A 233 -5.86 -4.39 6.00
N LEU A 234 -6.72 -3.58 5.40
CA LEU A 234 -6.51 -3.06 4.05
C LEU A 234 -5.31 -2.12 3.98
N PHE A 235 -5.15 -1.24 4.95
CA PHE A 235 -4.02 -0.32 5.00
C PHE A 235 -2.69 -1.03 5.32
N SER A 236 -2.71 -2.27 5.85
CA SER A 236 -1.50 -3.07 6.04
C SER A 236 -0.80 -3.44 4.73
N ILE A 237 -1.44 -3.23 3.57
CA ILE A 237 -0.79 -3.35 2.26
C ILE A 237 0.41 -2.40 2.14
N ILE A 238 0.37 -1.26 2.83
CA ILE A 238 1.47 -0.31 2.93
C ILE A 238 2.22 -0.61 4.23
N PRO A 239 3.51 -0.99 4.16
CA PRO A 239 4.30 -1.30 5.35
C PRO A 239 4.22 -0.17 6.39
N TYR A 240 4.05 -0.53 7.65
CA TYR A 240 3.98 0.35 8.84
C TYR A 240 2.75 1.30 8.90
N VAL A 241 2.10 1.60 7.79
CA VAL A 241 1.00 2.60 7.73
C VAL A 241 -0.32 2.02 8.25
N GLY A 242 -0.63 0.77 7.91
CA GLY A 242 -1.90 0.14 8.26
C GLY A 242 -2.18 0.15 9.76
N ASN A 243 -1.19 -0.27 10.54
CA ASN A 243 -1.29 -0.34 11.99
C ASN A 243 -1.34 1.04 12.66
N LEU A 244 -0.59 2.00 12.11
CA LEU A 244 -0.56 3.36 12.66
C LEU A 244 -1.92 4.07 12.46
N ILE A 245 -2.47 4.01 11.25
CA ILE A 245 -3.72 4.70 10.93
C ILE A 245 -4.93 3.93 11.45
N GLY A 246 -5.09 2.66 11.04
CA GLY A 246 -6.24 1.85 11.44
C GLY A 246 -6.26 1.55 12.93
N GLY A 247 -5.11 1.15 13.48
CA GLY A 247 -4.95 0.89 14.90
C GLY A 247 -5.07 2.14 15.75
N GLY A 248 -4.50 3.28 15.35
CA GLY A 248 -4.60 4.54 16.07
C GLY A 248 -6.03 5.01 16.23
N VAL A 249 -6.84 4.95 15.16
CA VAL A 249 -8.27 5.28 15.22
C VAL A 249 -9.01 4.33 16.15
N ALA A 250 -8.71 3.03 16.09
CA ALA A 250 -9.35 2.04 16.97
C ALA A 250 -9.04 2.29 18.45
N ILE A 251 -7.78 2.63 18.80
CA ILE A 251 -7.38 2.98 20.18
C ILE A 251 -8.16 4.21 20.67
N ILE A 252 -8.23 5.26 19.84
CA ILE A 252 -8.95 6.49 20.20
C ILE A 252 -10.43 6.19 20.45
N LEU A 253 -11.09 5.48 19.56
CA LEU A 253 -12.51 5.15 19.72
C LEU A 253 -12.76 4.22 20.92
N ALA A 254 -11.91 3.22 21.15
CA ALA A 254 -11.99 2.39 22.35
C ALA A 254 -11.90 3.22 23.63
N TYR A 255 -10.97 4.17 23.69
CA TYR A 255 -10.82 5.06 24.83
C TYR A 255 -12.04 5.97 25.03
N LEU A 256 -12.55 6.56 23.96
CA LEU A 256 -13.70 7.47 24.02
C LEU A 256 -14.99 6.78 24.48
N TYR A 257 -15.24 5.57 23.99
CA TYR A 257 -16.51 4.87 24.26
C TYR A 257 -16.46 3.98 25.51
N SER A 258 -15.35 3.33 25.76
CA SER A 258 -15.26 2.24 26.73
C SER A 258 -14.18 2.46 27.80
N GLY A 259 -13.33 3.50 27.65
CA GLY A 259 -12.33 3.90 28.65
C GLY A 259 -10.95 3.27 28.45
N GLY A 260 -10.10 3.40 29.50
CA GLY A 260 -8.68 3.07 29.40
C GLY A 260 -8.37 1.57 29.23
N THR A 261 -9.07 0.71 29.97
CA THR A 261 -8.84 -0.75 29.89
C THR A 261 -9.13 -1.31 28.52
N PRO A 262 -10.27 -1.03 27.86
CA PRO A 262 -10.51 -1.42 26.48
C PRO A 262 -9.46 -0.85 25.49
N ALA A 263 -9.03 0.39 25.67
CA ALA A 263 -7.98 0.97 24.83
C ALA A 263 -6.64 0.20 24.95
N LEU A 264 -6.28 -0.23 26.17
CA LEU A 264 -5.09 -1.08 26.39
C LEU A 264 -5.22 -2.45 25.73
N ILE A 265 -6.41 -3.06 25.74
CA ILE A 265 -6.67 -4.31 25.03
C ILE A 265 -6.43 -4.10 23.52
N VAL A 266 -6.94 -3.02 22.95
CA VAL A 266 -6.74 -2.70 21.52
C VAL A 266 -5.25 -2.50 21.18
N ILE A 267 -4.50 -1.80 22.04
CA ILE A 267 -3.05 -1.65 21.89
C ILE A 267 -2.36 -3.02 21.89
N ALA A 268 -2.72 -3.89 22.84
CA ALA A 268 -2.16 -5.24 22.91
C ALA A 268 -2.49 -6.07 21.65
N VAL A 269 -3.72 -5.98 21.14
CA VAL A 269 -4.16 -6.65 19.91
C VAL A 269 -3.33 -6.17 18.70
N ILE A 270 -3.13 -4.86 18.57
CA ILE A 270 -2.33 -4.29 17.47
C ILE A 270 -0.87 -4.75 17.58
N ALA A 271 -0.30 -4.73 18.79
CA ALA A 271 1.07 -5.20 19.00
C ALA A 271 1.22 -6.69 18.66
N VAL A 272 0.28 -7.54 19.11
CA VAL A 272 0.27 -8.97 18.78
C VAL A 272 0.09 -9.19 17.29
N ALA A 273 -0.85 -8.50 16.64
CA ALA A 273 -1.07 -8.59 15.20
C ALA A 273 0.19 -8.22 14.41
N GLN A 274 0.91 -7.17 14.84
CA GLN A 274 2.16 -6.75 14.21
C GLN A 274 3.27 -7.80 14.38
N LEU A 275 3.39 -8.40 15.57
CA LEU A 275 4.35 -9.48 15.80
C LEU A 275 4.00 -10.70 14.95
N VAL A 276 2.73 -11.10 14.90
CA VAL A 276 2.26 -12.21 14.08
C VAL A 276 2.48 -11.93 12.59
N GLU A 277 2.21 -10.71 12.13
CA GLU A 277 2.46 -10.31 10.74
C GLU A 277 3.96 -10.44 10.39
N ASN A 278 4.84 -9.84 11.19
CA ASN A 278 6.26 -9.73 10.83
C ASN A 278 7.03 -11.05 11.02
N TYR A 279 6.72 -11.80 12.08
CA TYR A 279 7.51 -12.98 12.45
C TYR A 279 6.87 -14.31 12.05
N VAL A 280 5.58 -14.32 11.72
CA VAL A 280 4.87 -15.55 11.36
C VAL A 280 4.29 -15.49 9.95
N LEU A 281 3.37 -14.53 9.70
CA LEU A 281 2.62 -14.52 8.45
C LEU A 281 3.49 -14.15 7.25
N THR A 282 4.33 -13.14 7.38
CA THR A 282 5.18 -12.69 6.26
C THR A 282 6.20 -13.77 5.86
N PRO A 283 6.99 -14.38 6.75
CA PRO A 283 7.89 -15.48 6.39
C PRO A 283 7.14 -16.72 5.87
N TRP A 284 5.99 -17.05 6.46
CA TRP A 284 5.23 -18.23 6.06
C TRP A 284 4.53 -18.08 4.71
N ILE A 285 3.99 -16.89 4.39
CA ILE A 285 3.11 -16.67 3.23
C ILE A 285 3.88 -16.08 2.05
N ILE A 286 4.77 -15.12 2.30
CA ILE A 286 5.56 -14.45 1.27
C ILE A 286 6.96 -15.06 1.17
N GLY A 287 7.55 -15.48 2.31
CA GLY A 287 8.91 -16.03 2.35
C GLY A 287 9.97 -15.00 1.92
N ASP A 288 11.06 -15.51 1.36
CA ASP A 288 12.21 -14.70 0.90
C ASP A 288 12.06 -14.21 -0.55
N GLU A 289 10.87 -14.37 -1.13
CA GLU A 289 10.60 -14.10 -2.56
C GLU A 289 10.96 -12.66 -3.00
N ILE A 290 10.88 -11.70 -2.08
CA ILE A 290 11.13 -10.29 -2.42
C ILE A 290 12.56 -9.88 -2.10
N ASP A 291 13.18 -10.44 -1.05
CA ASP A 291 14.58 -10.21 -0.64
C ASP A 291 15.06 -8.77 -0.91
N LEU A 292 14.30 -7.80 -0.38
CA LEU A 292 14.58 -6.37 -0.51
C LEU A 292 15.20 -5.82 0.77
N ASN A 293 16.22 -4.97 0.61
CA ASN A 293 16.82 -4.24 1.72
C ASN A 293 15.77 -3.37 2.44
N PRO A 294 15.62 -3.46 3.78
CA PRO A 294 14.64 -2.69 4.54
C PRO A 294 14.76 -1.18 4.33
N PHE A 295 15.97 -0.63 4.23
CA PHE A 295 16.19 0.79 3.93
C PHE A 295 15.60 1.17 2.57
N MET A 296 15.89 0.39 1.53
CA MET A 296 15.38 0.63 0.18
C MET A 296 13.87 0.44 0.09
N THR A 297 13.31 -0.48 0.88
CA THR A 297 11.86 -0.66 1.01
C THR A 297 11.20 0.61 1.54
N VAL A 298 11.66 1.14 2.67
CA VAL A 298 11.10 2.37 3.27
C VAL A 298 11.31 3.56 2.34
N PHE A 299 12.53 3.72 1.80
CA PHE A 299 12.85 4.80 0.86
C PHE A 299 11.95 4.76 -0.37
N GLY A 300 11.78 3.59 -1.00
CA GLY A 300 10.93 3.44 -2.18
C GLY A 300 9.45 3.70 -1.90
N VAL A 301 8.94 3.26 -0.75
CA VAL A 301 7.56 3.56 -0.32
C VAL A 301 7.38 5.07 -0.17
N ILE A 302 8.30 5.77 0.51
CA ILE A 302 8.23 7.23 0.68
C ILE A 302 8.34 7.92 -0.69
N LEU A 303 9.32 7.55 -1.52
CA LEU A 303 9.56 8.14 -2.82
C LEU A 303 8.34 8.03 -3.72
N LEU A 304 7.77 6.83 -3.86
CA LEU A 304 6.60 6.61 -4.71
C LEU A 304 5.32 7.19 -4.10
N SER A 305 5.24 7.30 -2.76
CA SER A 305 4.11 8.01 -2.13
C SER A 305 4.14 9.52 -2.40
N VAL A 306 5.32 10.13 -2.46
CA VAL A 306 5.48 11.55 -2.82
C VAL A 306 5.12 11.78 -4.30
N LEU A 307 5.47 10.84 -5.19
CA LEU A 307 5.16 10.93 -6.62
C LEU A 307 3.67 10.68 -6.92
N TRP A 308 3.09 9.64 -6.33
CA TRP A 308 1.81 9.09 -6.76
C TRP A 308 0.83 8.82 -5.59
N GLY A 309 1.09 9.41 -4.42
CA GLY A 309 0.23 9.27 -3.25
C GLY A 309 0.13 7.84 -2.73
N VAL A 310 -1.03 7.52 -2.18
CA VAL A 310 -1.33 6.19 -1.59
C VAL A 310 -1.12 5.06 -2.59
N VAL A 311 -1.53 5.24 -3.84
CA VAL A 311 -1.38 4.21 -4.88
C VAL A 311 0.10 3.93 -5.16
N GLY A 312 0.94 4.98 -5.19
CA GLY A 312 2.39 4.85 -5.31
C GLY A 312 2.99 4.03 -4.17
N ALA A 313 2.55 4.27 -2.93
CA ALA A 313 3.00 3.50 -1.77
C ALA A 313 2.62 2.01 -1.88
N ILE A 314 1.42 1.69 -2.38
CA ILE A 314 0.93 0.31 -2.57
C ILE A 314 1.77 -0.46 -3.59
N ILE A 315 2.09 0.18 -4.73
CA ILE A 315 2.83 -0.47 -5.82
C ILE A 315 4.35 -0.38 -5.64
N ALA A 316 4.84 0.25 -4.57
CA ALA A 316 6.27 0.48 -4.36
C ALA A 316 7.08 -0.81 -4.30
N LEU A 317 6.65 -1.79 -3.51
CA LEU A 317 7.39 -3.04 -3.36
C LEU A 317 7.41 -3.87 -4.64
N PRO A 318 6.31 -4.08 -5.34
CA PRO A 318 6.34 -4.70 -6.68
C PRO A 318 7.30 -3.99 -7.64
N ILE A 319 7.29 -2.67 -7.69
CA ILE A 319 8.19 -1.91 -8.58
C ILE A 319 9.65 -2.10 -8.18
N LEU A 320 9.99 -2.00 -6.89
CA LEU A 320 11.35 -2.25 -6.42
C LEU A 320 11.82 -3.66 -6.70
N GLY A 321 10.94 -4.66 -6.51
CA GLY A 321 11.26 -6.06 -6.84
C GLY A 321 11.51 -6.27 -8.33
N ILE A 322 10.69 -5.66 -9.20
CA ILE A 322 10.91 -5.69 -10.66
C ILE A 322 12.24 -5.02 -11.02
N LEU A 323 12.53 -3.85 -10.43
CA LEU A 323 13.81 -3.15 -10.67
C LEU A 323 15.01 -4.00 -10.22
N LYS A 324 14.90 -4.69 -9.07
CA LYS A 324 15.93 -5.62 -8.60
C LYS A 324 16.18 -6.71 -9.65
N VAL A 325 15.14 -7.41 -10.10
CA VAL A 325 15.29 -8.46 -11.14
C VAL A 325 15.88 -7.90 -12.44
N LEU A 326 15.47 -6.72 -12.83
CA LEU A 326 16.01 -6.05 -14.03
C LEU A 326 17.51 -5.77 -13.88
N PHE A 327 17.95 -5.24 -12.73
CA PHE A 327 19.34 -4.91 -12.47
C PHE A 327 20.22 -6.16 -12.34
N GLU A 328 19.71 -7.25 -11.72
CA GLU A 328 20.41 -8.53 -11.63
C GLU A 328 20.72 -9.15 -12.98
N HIS A 329 19.87 -8.88 -13.99
CA HIS A 329 20.06 -9.42 -15.34
C HIS A 329 20.68 -8.42 -16.33
N THR A 330 21.08 -7.24 -15.87
CA THR A 330 21.65 -6.18 -16.73
C THR A 330 23.12 -5.94 -16.39
N LYS A 331 24.01 -6.19 -17.35
CA LYS A 331 25.46 -5.94 -17.17
C LYS A 331 25.74 -4.49 -16.84
N GLY A 332 26.58 -4.26 -15.82
CA GLY A 332 26.93 -2.92 -15.32
C GLY A 332 25.93 -2.32 -14.34
N MET A 333 24.88 -3.06 -13.97
CA MET A 333 23.89 -2.66 -12.97
C MET A 333 24.01 -3.46 -11.65
N GLU A 334 25.07 -4.25 -11.49
CA GLU A 334 25.28 -5.14 -10.35
C GLU A 334 25.30 -4.37 -9.01
N ALA A 335 25.88 -3.16 -9.00
CA ALA A 335 25.91 -2.29 -7.80
C ALA A 335 24.50 -1.84 -7.39
N TYR A 336 23.60 -1.60 -8.33
CA TYR A 336 22.20 -1.22 -8.03
C TYR A 336 21.38 -2.44 -7.57
N ALA A 337 21.62 -3.62 -8.15
CA ALA A 337 21.05 -4.87 -7.69
C ALA A 337 21.48 -5.16 -6.25
N PHE A 338 22.77 -5.01 -5.95
CA PHE A 338 23.33 -5.14 -4.60
C PHE A 338 22.66 -4.20 -3.60
N LEU A 339 22.46 -2.92 -3.95
CA LEU A 339 21.80 -1.94 -3.08
C LEU A 339 20.35 -2.33 -2.73
N LEU A 340 19.63 -2.93 -3.69
CA LEU A 340 18.24 -3.35 -3.49
C LEU A 340 18.11 -4.67 -2.70
N LYS A 341 19.12 -5.54 -2.76
CA LYS A 341 19.10 -6.86 -2.12
C LYS A 341 19.29 -6.78 -0.62
N GLN A 342 18.64 -7.64 0.13
CA GLN A 342 18.90 -7.84 1.55
C GLN A 342 20.23 -8.60 1.69
N HIS A 343 21.13 -8.09 2.51
CA HIS A 343 22.37 -8.78 2.88
C HIS A 343 22.19 -9.31 4.30
N GLU A 344 22.31 -10.61 4.47
CA GLU A 344 22.45 -11.21 5.79
C GLU A 344 23.74 -10.67 6.44
N LYS A 345 23.64 -10.37 7.73
CA LYS A 345 24.79 -9.96 8.54
C LYS A 345 25.62 -11.15 8.93
#